data_ec0142a7d316681ee24af6d3fc641238
#
_entry.id   ec0142a7d316681ee24af6d3fc641238
#
_cell.length_a   1.000
_cell.length_b   1.000
_cell.length_c   1.000
_cell.angle_alpha   90.00
_cell.angle_beta   90.00
_cell.angle_gamma   90.00
#
_symmetry.space_group_name_H-M   'P 1'
#
loop_
_entity.id
_entity.type
_entity.pdbx_description
1 polymer ?
#
loop_
_entity_poly.entity_id
_entity_poly.type
_entity_poly.pdbx_seq_one_letter_code
_entity_poly.pdbx_strand_id
1 'polypeptide(L)'
;KKRLEHTHCKSAVIGISGGLDSTLALLVTVRAFDALGMDHSNIKAVTMPGFGTTDRTYDNAVSLIRCLGADFIEVDIKDAVNIHFRDIGQDPSMHDVTYENGQARERTQILMDIANKSGGMVIGTGDLSELALGWATYNGDHMSMYAVNASVPKTLVRHLVRYYADTCGDETLKQVLLDVLDTPVSPELSPPEDGKISQKTEDLVGPYELHDFYLYHMLRLSYAPAKVYRLAKQAFAGTYDDATIFKWLETFYRRFFAQQFKRSCL
;
A
#
# COMPACT_ATOMS: atom_id res chain seq x y z
N LYS A 1 -17.81 3.59 -5.23
CA LYS A 1 -19.20 4.01 -5.31
C LYS A 1 -20.17 2.83 -5.11
N LYS A 2 -20.27 1.89 -6.08
CA LYS A 2 -21.25 0.77 -6.03
C LYS A 2 -21.19 -0.05 -4.74
N ARG A 3 -20.02 -0.25 -4.16
CA ARG A 3 -19.89 -1.01 -2.93
C ARG A 3 -20.50 -0.25 -1.74
N LEU A 4 -20.22 1.05 -1.61
CA LEU A 4 -20.82 1.88 -0.56
C LEU A 4 -22.35 1.94 -0.68
N GLU A 5 -22.89 2.11 -1.90
CA GLU A 5 -24.33 2.08 -2.16
C GLU A 5 -24.95 0.74 -1.75
N HIS A 6 -24.30 -0.37 -2.12
CA HIS A 6 -24.82 -1.71 -1.86
C HIS A 6 -24.80 -2.08 -0.37
N THR A 7 -23.75 -1.71 0.35
CA THR A 7 -23.59 -2.05 1.78
C THR A 7 -24.28 -1.05 2.71
N HIS A 8 -24.71 0.10 2.18
CA HIS A 8 -25.27 1.22 2.95
C HIS A 8 -24.35 1.73 4.06
N CYS A 9 -23.03 1.57 3.89
CA CYS A 9 -22.05 2.09 4.83
C CYS A 9 -22.11 3.61 4.88
N LYS A 10 -22.05 4.17 6.09
CA LYS A 10 -22.14 5.61 6.34
C LYS A 10 -20.78 6.28 6.29
N SER A 11 -19.71 5.53 6.47
CA SER A 11 -18.33 6.03 6.45
C SER A 11 -17.39 5.05 5.71
N ALA A 12 -16.24 5.56 5.33
CA ALA A 12 -15.10 4.78 4.88
C ALA A 12 -13.95 4.98 5.86
N VAL A 13 -13.27 3.92 6.24
CA VAL A 13 -12.11 3.95 7.15
C VAL A 13 -10.90 3.51 6.38
N ILE A 14 -9.83 4.29 6.41
CA ILE A 14 -8.64 4.03 5.62
C ILE A 14 -7.37 4.38 6.41
N GLY A 15 -6.40 3.48 6.42
CA GLY A 15 -5.08 3.74 6.98
C GLY A 15 -4.24 4.57 6.01
N ILE A 16 -3.71 5.71 6.46
CA ILE A 16 -2.89 6.61 5.65
C ILE A 16 -1.47 6.61 6.21
N SER A 17 -0.58 5.97 5.48
CA SER A 17 0.86 5.94 5.80
C SER A 17 1.62 7.16 5.25
N GLY A 18 1.05 7.87 4.27
CA GLY A 18 1.75 8.88 3.48
C GLY A 18 2.50 8.30 2.29
N GLY A 19 2.40 6.99 2.07
CA GLY A 19 2.93 6.30 0.90
C GLY A 19 1.95 6.29 -0.29
N LEU A 20 2.45 5.80 -1.41
CA LEU A 20 1.79 5.87 -2.72
C LEU A 20 0.42 5.17 -2.76
N ASP A 21 0.33 3.98 -2.16
CA ASP A 21 -0.87 3.13 -2.23
C ASP A 21 -2.02 3.68 -1.40
N SER A 22 -1.73 4.12 -0.17
CA SER A 22 -2.71 4.77 0.70
C SER A 22 -3.19 6.10 0.10
N THR A 23 -2.30 6.83 -0.58
CA THR A 23 -2.64 8.05 -1.31
C THR A 23 -3.64 7.76 -2.42
N LEU A 24 -3.38 6.80 -3.32
CA LEU A 24 -4.34 6.46 -4.39
C LEU A 24 -5.67 5.99 -3.81
N ALA A 25 -5.65 5.14 -2.78
CA ALA A 25 -6.87 4.65 -2.16
C ALA A 25 -7.72 5.77 -1.55
N LEU A 26 -7.08 6.78 -0.92
CA LEU A 26 -7.79 7.95 -0.40
C LEU A 26 -8.37 8.81 -1.53
N LEU A 27 -7.62 9.08 -2.61
CA LEU A 27 -8.10 9.82 -3.77
C LEU A 27 -9.33 9.14 -4.42
N VAL A 28 -9.29 7.82 -4.59
CA VAL A 28 -10.42 7.03 -5.11
C VAL A 28 -11.63 7.11 -4.18
N THR A 29 -11.40 7.06 -2.87
CA THR A 29 -12.46 7.15 -1.86
C THR A 29 -13.14 8.51 -1.89
N VAL A 30 -12.36 9.59 -1.92
CA VAL A 30 -12.87 10.97 -2.04
C VAL A 30 -13.72 11.13 -3.32
N ARG A 31 -13.23 10.68 -4.47
CA ARG A 31 -13.99 10.71 -5.73
C ARG A 31 -15.28 9.88 -5.68
N ALA A 32 -15.29 8.78 -4.93
CA ALA A 32 -16.50 8.00 -4.72
C ALA A 32 -17.52 8.75 -3.85
N PHE A 33 -17.05 9.46 -2.83
CA PHE A 33 -17.88 10.30 -1.95
C PHE A 33 -18.46 11.49 -2.72
N ASP A 34 -17.65 12.20 -3.52
CA ASP A 34 -18.14 13.25 -4.44
C ASP A 34 -19.28 12.74 -5.33
N ALA A 35 -19.07 11.57 -5.96
CA ALA A 35 -20.04 10.98 -6.87
C ALA A 35 -21.34 10.47 -6.18
N LEU A 36 -21.34 10.37 -4.85
CA LEU A 36 -22.49 9.99 -4.01
C LEU A 36 -23.11 11.18 -3.28
N GLY A 37 -22.50 12.37 -3.35
CA GLY A 37 -22.90 13.55 -2.57
C GLY A 37 -22.73 13.34 -1.06
N MET A 38 -21.75 12.51 -0.64
CA MET A 38 -21.42 12.26 0.75
C MET A 38 -20.37 13.26 1.23
N ASP A 39 -20.49 13.68 2.48
CA ASP A 39 -19.53 14.59 3.11
C ASP A 39 -18.20 13.88 3.38
N HIS A 40 -17.07 14.52 3.04
CA HIS A 40 -15.73 13.99 3.23
C HIS A 40 -15.36 13.76 4.71
N SER A 41 -16.02 14.46 5.65
CA SER A 41 -15.88 14.19 7.11
C SER A 41 -16.28 12.76 7.51
N ASN A 42 -17.00 12.04 6.66
CA ASN A 42 -17.31 10.63 6.84
C ASN A 42 -16.21 9.69 6.30
N ILE A 43 -15.12 10.22 5.73
CA ILE A 43 -13.91 9.45 5.44
C ILE A 43 -13.01 9.55 6.67
N LYS A 44 -12.91 8.46 7.43
CA LYS A 44 -12.05 8.35 8.61
C LYS A 44 -10.65 7.97 8.15
N ALA A 45 -9.81 8.98 7.96
CA ALA A 45 -8.43 8.83 7.51
C ALA A 45 -7.51 8.70 8.73
N VAL A 46 -7.03 7.48 8.98
CA VAL A 46 -6.34 7.10 10.21
C VAL A 46 -4.85 7.02 9.95
N THR A 47 -4.07 7.86 10.61
CA THR A 47 -2.62 7.77 10.66
C THR A 47 -2.21 7.05 11.95
N MET A 48 -1.35 6.04 11.82
CA MET A 48 -0.95 5.17 12.92
C MET A 48 0.58 5.09 13.02
N PRO A 49 1.24 6.12 13.59
CA PRO A 49 2.68 6.12 13.77
C PRO A 49 3.15 4.89 14.52
N GLY A 50 4.17 4.23 13.98
CA GLY A 50 4.84 3.08 14.57
C GLY A 50 6.35 3.32 14.66
N PHE A 51 7.12 2.24 14.78
CA PHE A 51 8.58 2.35 14.95
C PHE A 51 9.31 2.73 13.65
N GLY A 52 8.73 2.45 12.48
CA GLY A 52 9.31 2.74 11.17
C GLY A 52 8.80 4.02 10.49
N THR A 53 7.90 4.76 11.12
CA THR A 53 7.32 5.99 10.55
C THR A 53 8.37 7.10 10.53
N THR A 54 8.56 7.74 9.36
CA THR A 54 9.45 8.89 9.21
C THR A 54 8.67 10.21 9.27
N ASP A 55 9.32 11.32 9.62
CA ASP A 55 8.68 12.63 9.65
C ASP A 55 8.09 13.00 8.28
N ARG A 56 8.81 12.71 7.18
CA ARG A 56 8.36 13.00 5.82
C ARG A 56 7.06 12.27 5.48
N THR A 57 6.97 10.98 5.75
CA THR A 57 5.75 10.20 5.44
C THR A 57 4.61 10.61 6.33
N TYR A 58 4.87 10.92 7.59
CA TYR A 58 3.87 11.47 8.51
C TYR A 58 3.32 12.82 8.01
N ASP A 59 4.19 13.77 7.66
CA ASP A 59 3.80 15.08 7.16
C ASP A 59 2.99 14.99 5.86
N ASN A 60 3.39 14.07 4.95
CA ASN A 60 2.64 13.77 3.75
C ASN A 60 1.23 13.24 4.05
N ALA A 61 1.11 12.31 5.00
CA ALA A 61 -0.19 11.76 5.40
C ALA A 61 -1.11 12.86 5.94
N VAL A 62 -0.64 13.66 6.90
CA VAL A 62 -1.41 14.74 7.52
C VAL A 62 -1.83 15.80 6.50
N SER A 63 -0.89 16.24 5.66
CA SER A 63 -1.15 17.25 4.63
C SER A 63 -2.17 16.76 3.60
N LEU A 64 -2.02 15.52 3.13
CA LEU A 64 -2.94 14.89 2.18
C LEU A 64 -4.37 14.83 2.73
N ILE A 65 -4.53 14.35 3.97
CA ILE A 65 -5.84 14.21 4.64
C ILE A 65 -6.52 15.59 4.74
N ARG A 66 -5.77 16.62 5.17
CA ARG A 66 -6.28 17.99 5.32
C ARG A 66 -6.69 18.60 3.98
N CYS A 67 -5.86 18.48 2.94
CA CYS A 67 -6.18 18.98 1.61
C CYS A 67 -7.45 18.35 1.03
N LEU A 68 -7.74 17.09 1.36
CA LEU A 68 -8.90 16.37 0.87
C LEU A 68 -10.15 16.51 1.75
N GLY A 69 -10.05 17.19 2.90
CA GLY A 69 -11.16 17.43 3.81
C GLY A 69 -11.69 16.19 4.53
N ALA A 70 -10.88 15.13 4.60
CA ALA A 70 -11.22 13.92 5.34
C ALA A 70 -11.04 14.13 6.86
N ASP A 71 -11.73 13.32 7.67
CA ASP A 71 -11.63 13.34 9.12
C ASP A 71 -10.30 12.69 9.57
N PHE A 72 -9.40 13.51 10.11
CA PHE A 72 -8.09 13.09 10.55
C PHE A 72 -8.15 12.43 11.94
N ILE A 73 -7.71 11.18 12.00
CA ILE A 73 -7.57 10.43 13.25
C ILE A 73 -6.12 9.98 13.39
N GLU A 74 -5.51 10.24 14.54
CA GLU A 74 -4.17 9.76 14.86
C GLU A 74 -4.23 8.77 16.02
N VAL A 75 -3.56 7.62 15.85
CA VAL A 75 -3.41 6.60 16.89
C VAL A 75 -1.97 6.13 16.91
N ASP A 76 -1.20 6.52 17.94
CA ASP A 76 0.15 5.96 18.15
C ASP A 76 0.01 4.51 18.64
N ILE A 77 0.59 3.57 17.86
CA ILE A 77 0.47 2.14 18.14
C ILE A 77 1.60 1.58 19.02
N LYS A 78 2.61 2.39 19.33
CA LYS A 78 3.85 1.90 19.97
C LYS A 78 3.60 1.24 21.33
N ASP A 79 2.75 1.84 22.16
CA ASP A 79 2.47 1.30 23.49
C ASP A 79 1.71 -0.02 23.41
N ALA A 80 0.70 -0.12 22.55
CA ALA A 80 -0.06 -1.36 22.35
C ALA A 80 0.83 -2.49 21.81
N VAL A 81 1.67 -2.20 20.82
CA VAL A 81 2.62 -3.16 20.25
C VAL A 81 3.67 -3.59 21.29
N ASN A 82 4.19 -2.67 22.11
CA ASN A 82 5.13 -3.01 23.18
C ASN A 82 4.51 -3.92 24.24
N ILE A 83 3.25 -3.69 24.60
CA ILE A 83 2.49 -4.57 25.50
C ILE A 83 2.36 -5.96 24.89
N HIS A 84 1.95 -6.03 23.61
CA HIS A 84 1.83 -7.28 22.90
C HIS A 84 3.16 -8.05 22.81
N PHE A 85 4.28 -7.38 22.48
CA PHE A 85 5.61 -7.99 22.44
C PHE A 85 6.01 -8.56 23.79
N ARG A 86 5.81 -7.82 24.88
CA ARG A 86 6.07 -8.31 26.24
C ARG A 86 5.24 -9.57 26.55
N ASP A 87 3.98 -9.59 26.17
CA ASP A 87 3.04 -10.67 26.51
C ASP A 87 3.38 -11.99 25.75
N ILE A 88 3.94 -11.87 24.53
CA ILE A 88 4.39 -13.04 23.75
C ILE A 88 5.87 -13.36 23.93
N GLY A 89 6.62 -12.59 24.69
CA GLY A 89 8.06 -12.76 24.90
C GLY A 89 8.94 -12.41 23.70
N GLN A 90 8.46 -11.51 22.81
CA GLN A 90 9.25 -10.98 21.70
C GLN A 90 10.28 -9.96 22.21
N ASP A 91 11.54 -10.13 21.82
CA ASP A 91 12.58 -9.12 22.05
C ASP A 91 12.38 -7.93 21.09
N PRO A 92 12.12 -6.70 21.59
CA PRO A 92 11.92 -5.53 20.74
C PRO A 92 13.15 -5.15 19.89
N SER A 93 14.33 -5.64 20.24
CA SER A 93 15.55 -5.40 19.44
C SER A 93 15.66 -6.31 18.22
N MET A 94 14.87 -7.38 18.18
CA MET A 94 14.81 -8.32 17.05
C MET A 94 13.77 -7.84 16.02
N HIS A 95 14.21 -7.17 14.97
CA HIS A 95 13.35 -6.67 13.88
C HIS A 95 13.07 -7.78 12.85
N ASP A 96 12.46 -8.87 13.31
CA ASP A 96 12.08 -10.04 12.51
C ASP A 96 10.63 -9.95 12.00
N VAL A 97 10.16 -11.03 11.37
CA VAL A 97 8.79 -11.14 10.85
C VAL A 97 7.72 -10.97 11.94
N THR A 98 8.02 -11.30 13.21
CA THR A 98 7.11 -11.14 14.35
C THR A 98 6.96 -9.66 14.67
N TYR A 99 8.08 -8.92 14.67
CA TYR A 99 8.12 -7.49 14.88
C TYR A 99 7.32 -6.71 13.82
N GLU A 100 7.49 -7.07 12.55
CA GLU A 100 6.75 -6.45 11.45
C GLU A 100 5.25 -6.79 11.50
N ASN A 101 4.93 -8.08 11.64
CA ASN A 101 3.54 -8.55 11.68
C ASN A 101 2.76 -8.02 12.90
N GLY A 102 3.41 -7.88 14.05
CA GLY A 102 2.78 -7.32 15.25
C GLY A 102 2.25 -5.90 15.00
N GLN A 103 3.07 -5.03 14.42
CA GLN A 103 2.68 -3.67 14.09
C GLN A 103 1.56 -3.63 13.02
N ALA A 104 1.69 -4.41 11.97
CA ALA A 104 0.70 -4.43 10.89
C ALA A 104 -0.67 -4.93 11.37
N ARG A 105 -0.72 -5.94 12.25
CA ARG A 105 -1.97 -6.46 12.81
C ARG A 105 -2.62 -5.48 13.77
N GLU A 106 -1.84 -4.78 14.59
CA GLU A 106 -2.37 -3.72 15.46
C GLU A 106 -3.07 -2.64 14.64
N ARG A 107 -2.44 -2.16 13.56
CA ARG A 107 -3.06 -1.20 12.65
C ARG A 107 -4.36 -1.73 12.05
N THR A 108 -4.38 -2.99 11.63
CA THR A 108 -5.57 -3.62 11.05
C THR A 108 -6.71 -3.72 12.05
N GLN A 109 -6.43 -4.12 13.29
CA GLN A 109 -7.42 -4.19 14.37
C GLN A 109 -8.06 -2.81 14.61
N ILE A 110 -7.25 -1.77 14.75
CA ILE A 110 -7.72 -0.39 14.96
C ILE A 110 -8.66 0.05 13.83
N LEU A 111 -8.28 -0.18 12.57
CA LEU A 111 -9.11 0.18 11.42
C LEU A 111 -10.46 -0.54 11.42
N MET A 112 -10.45 -1.85 11.72
CA MET A 112 -11.68 -2.66 11.78
C MET A 112 -12.61 -2.20 12.90
N ASP A 113 -12.08 -1.86 14.07
CA ASP A 113 -12.86 -1.39 15.23
C ASP A 113 -13.42 0.01 15.00
N ILE A 114 -12.65 0.91 14.37
CA ILE A 114 -13.17 2.22 13.94
C ILE A 114 -14.30 2.06 12.92
N ALA A 115 -14.18 1.12 11.99
CA ALA A 115 -15.24 0.85 11.01
C ALA A 115 -16.50 0.34 11.70
N ASN A 116 -16.39 -0.59 12.63
CA ASN A 116 -17.52 -1.07 13.42
C ASN A 116 -18.19 0.08 14.19
N LYS A 117 -17.41 0.92 14.86
CA LYS A 117 -17.91 2.07 15.65
C LYS A 117 -18.61 3.11 14.79
N SER A 118 -18.12 3.36 13.56
CA SER A 118 -18.64 4.40 12.66
C SER A 118 -19.69 3.89 11.66
N GLY A 119 -20.06 2.60 11.69
CA GLY A 119 -20.93 1.98 10.70
C GLY A 119 -20.34 2.06 9.29
N GLY A 120 -19.04 1.87 9.20
CA GLY A 120 -18.22 2.09 8.01
C GLY A 120 -17.63 0.83 7.41
N MET A 121 -16.81 1.04 6.40
CA MET A 121 -16.10 0.01 5.66
C MET A 121 -14.60 0.33 5.65
N VAL A 122 -13.77 -0.65 5.98
CA VAL A 122 -12.32 -0.53 5.82
C VAL A 122 -11.94 -0.62 4.35
N ILE A 123 -11.31 0.42 3.85
CA ILE A 123 -10.78 0.49 2.48
C ILE A 123 -9.32 0.03 2.49
N GLY A 124 -9.04 -1.05 1.77
CA GLY A 124 -7.69 -1.59 1.63
C GLY A 124 -6.87 -0.83 0.62
N THR A 125 -5.59 -0.71 0.91
CA THR A 125 -4.63 0.07 0.13
C THR A 125 -3.71 -0.79 -0.74
N GLY A 126 -3.53 -2.09 -0.42
CA GLY A 126 -2.64 -2.99 -1.16
C GLY A 126 -2.97 -3.09 -2.65
N ASP A 127 -1.94 -3.08 -3.47
CA ASP A 127 -2.05 -3.11 -4.92
C ASP A 127 -1.90 -4.52 -5.52
N LEU A 128 -2.11 -4.64 -6.83
CA LEU A 128 -2.04 -5.92 -7.54
C LEU A 128 -0.63 -6.52 -7.52
N SER A 129 0.41 -5.71 -7.59
CA SER A 129 1.81 -6.16 -7.63
C SER A 129 2.25 -6.75 -6.29
N GLU A 130 1.86 -6.10 -5.20
CA GLU A 130 2.07 -6.60 -3.83
C GLU A 130 1.34 -7.93 -3.61
N LEU A 131 0.08 -8.01 -4.04
CA LEU A 131 -0.70 -9.26 -3.98
C LEU A 131 -0.06 -10.37 -4.81
N ALA A 132 0.43 -10.06 -6.01
CA ALA A 132 1.08 -11.04 -6.88
C ALA A 132 2.39 -11.58 -6.28
N LEU A 133 3.21 -10.69 -5.73
CA LEU A 133 4.50 -11.06 -5.11
C LEU A 133 4.36 -11.60 -3.69
N GLY A 134 3.15 -11.50 -3.08
CA GLY A 134 2.95 -11.77 -1.66
C GLY A 134 3.79 -10.85 -0.77
N TRP A 135 4.02 -9.61 -1.23
CA TRP A 135 4.74 -8.59 -0.48
C TRP A 135 3.77 -7.84 0.43
N ALA A 136 3.36 -8.51 1.48
CA ALA A 136 2.43 -8.02 2.49
C ALA A 136 2.64 -8.81 3.78
N THR A 137 2.34 -8.19 4.91
CA THR A 137 2.34 -8.82 6.23
C THR A 137 1.12 -9.73 6.36
N TYR A 138 1.35 -11.02 6.60
CA TYR A 138 0.27 -12.01 6.63
C TYR A 138 -0.79 -11.70 7.72
N ASN A 139 -2.05 -11.61 7.32
CA ASN A 139 -3.18 -11.19 8.18
C ASN A 139 -2.95 -9.85 8.88
N GLY A 140 -2.32 -8.91 8.20
CA GLY A 140 -2.09 -7.54 8.65
C GLY A 140 -2.54 -6.55 7.59
N ASP A 141 -1.63 -5.80 7.05
CA ASP A 141 -1.85 -4.66 6.14
C ASP A 141 -2.65 -4.95 4.85
N HIS A 142 -2.68 -6.20 4.39
CA HIS A 142 -3.47 -6.58 3.22
C HIS A 142 -4.94 -6.90 3.55
N MET A 143 -5.31 -6.97 4.84
CA MET A 143 -6.68 -7.24 5.25
C MET A 143 -7.55 -5.99 5.19
N SER A 144 -8.68 -6.10 4.54
CA SER A 144 -9.66 -5.01 4.45
C SER A 144 -11.05 -5.55 4.13
N MET A 145 -12.06 -4.69 4.20
CA MET A 145 -13.42 -5.04 3.76
C MET A 145 -13.61 -4.81 2.26
N TYR A 146 -12.84 -3.91 1.66
CA TYR A 146 -12.82 -3.66 0.23
C TYR A 146 -11.50 -3.04 -0.24
N ALA A 147 -10.70 -3.79 -1.00
CA ALA A 147 -9.41 -3.36 -1.52
C ALA A 147 -9.57 -2.65 -2.87
N VAL A 148 -9.49 -1.32 -2.88
CA VAL A 148 -9.72 -0.51 -4.09
C VAL A 148 -8.60 -0.62 -5.11
N ASN A 149 -7.36 -0.85 -4.65
CA ASN A 149 -6.17 -0.97 -5.51
C ASN A 149 -5.87 -2.41 -5.95
N ALA A 150 -6.63 -3.42 -5.50
CA ALA A 150 -6.32 -4.85 -5.72
C ALA A 150 -6.17 -5.27 -7.19
N SER A 151 -6.70 -4.49 -8.13
CA SER A 151 -6.56 -4.74 -9.57
C SER A 151 -5.63 -3.75 -10.29
N VAL A 152 -4.95 -2.87 -9.55
CA VAL A 152 -4.10 -1.80 -10.09
C VAL A 152 -2.63 -2.15 -9.79
N PRO A 153 -1.77 -2.39 -10.80
CA PRO A 153 -0.36 -2.66 -10.56
C PRO A 153 0.38 -1.40 -10.07
N LYS A 154 1.48 -1.57 -9.35
CA LYS A 154 2.26 -0.51 -8.71
C LYS A 154 2.66 0.63 -9.68
N THR A 155 3.08 0.28 -10.88
CA THR A 155 3.44 1.27 -11.91
C THR A 155 2.24 2.12 -12.32
N LEU A 156 1.06 1.53 -12.39
CA LEU A 156 -0.18 2.26 -12.69
C LEU A 156 -0.66 3.09 -11.50
N VAL A 157 -0.48 2.61 -10.26
CA VAL A 157 -0.75 3.41 -9.04
C VAL A 157 0.03 4.72 -9.12
N ARG A 158 1.34 4.65 -9.39
CA ARG A 158 2.23 5.80 -9.56
C ARG A 158 1.73 6.75 -10.66
N HIS A 159 1.34 6.20 -11.79
CA HIS A 159 0.83 6.98 -12.91
C HIS A 159 -0.49 7.70 -12.59
N LEU A 160 -1.41 7.02 -11.90
CA LEU A 160 -2.70 7.61 -11.51
C LEU A 160 -2.56 8.73 -10.47
N VAL A 161 -1.65 8.58 -9.49
CA VAL A 161 -1.36 9.65 -8.52
C VAL A 161 -0.74 10.85 -9.25
N ARG A 162 0.17 10.61 -10.22
CA ARG A 162 0.74 11.68 -11.04
C ARG A 162 -0.31 12.39 -11.87
N TYR A 163 -1.19 11.64 -12.53
CA TYR A 163 -2.30 12.21 -13.29
C TYR A 163 -3.20 13.09 -12.40
N TYR A 164 -3.48 12.64 -11.18
CA TYR A 164 -4.28 13.43 -10.25
C TYR A 164 -3.55 14.72 -9.84
N ALA A 165 -2.25 14.67 -9.55
CA ALA A 165 -1.44 15.84 -9.26
C ALA A 165 -1.45 16.88 -10.39
N ASP A 166 -1.40 16.40 -11.64
CA ASP A 166 -1.39 17.27 -12.82
C ASP A 166 -2.78 17.88 -13.15
N THR A 167 -3.88 17.33 -12.60
CA THR A 167 -5.26 17.70 -12.97
C THR A 167 -6.13 18.19 -11.82
N CYS A 168 -5.68 18.12 -10.55
CA CYS A 168 -6.51 18.45 -9.38
C CYS A 168 -6.88 19.95 -9.27
N GLY A 169 -6.12 20.85 -9.87
CA GLY A 169 -6.35 22.30 -9.82
C GLY A 169 -6.03 22.97 -8.48
N ASP A 170 -5.55 22.21 -7.49
CA ASP A 170 -5.09 22.69 -6.18
C ASP A 170 -3.57 22.55 -6.09
N GLU A 171 -2.86 23.68 -6.03
CA GLU A 171 -1.39 23.66 -6.03
C GLU A 171 -0.82 23.07 -4.73
N THR A 172 -1.50 23.24 -3.59
CA THR A 172 -1.06 22.65 -2.31
C THR A 172 -1.15 21.13 -2.36
N LEU A 173 -2.30 20.60 -2.77
CA LEU A 173 -2.49 19.17 -2.96
C LEU A 173 -1.51 18.59 -3.97
N LYS A 174 -1.28 19.30 -5.09
CA LYS A 174 -0.31 18.88 -6.11
C LYS A 174 1.10 18.73 -5.54
N GLN A 175 1.58 19.67 -4.72
CA GLN A 175 2.91 19.59 -4.11
C GLN A 175 3.01 18.37 -3.16
N VAL A 176 1.98 18.11 -2.35
CA VAL A 176 1.93 16.92 -1.49
C VAL A 176 2.00 15.64 -2.33
N LEU A 177 1.22 15.55 -3.41
CA LEU A 177 1.22 14.38 -4.29
C LEU A 177 2.56 14.18 -5.01
N LEU A 178 3.24 15.26 -5.39
CA LEU A 178 4.57 15.19 -5.98
C LEU A 178 5.62 14.71 -4.96
N ASP A 179 5.52 15.13 -3.69
CA ASP A 179 6.42 14.65 -2.64
C ASP A 179 6.19 13.17 -2.32
N VAL A 180 4.93 12.71 -2.30
CA VAL A 180 4.59 11.28 -2.20
C VAL A 180 5.21 10.48 -3.35
N LEU A 181 5.14 10.98 -4.59
CA LEU A 181 5.73 10.33 -5.77
C LEU A 181 7.25 10.24 -5.72
N ASP A 182 7.91 11.21 -5.07
CA ASP A 182 9.36 11.27 -4.89
C ASP A 182 9.85 10.46 -3.67
N THR A 183 8.92 10.01 -2.82
CA THR A 183 9.25 9.18 -1.66
C THR A 183 9.51 7.74 -2.10
N PRO A 184 10.63 7.11 -1.70
CA PRO A 184 10.91 5.71 -2.02
C PRO A 184 9.86 4.76 -1.41
N VAL A 185 9.50 3.71 -2.15
CA VAL A 185 8.58 2.68 -1.63
C VAL A 185 9.28 1.87 -0.55
N SER A 186 8.70 1.84 0.66
CA SER A 186 9.20 1.14 1.83
C SER A 186 8.06 0.56 2.64
N PRO A 187 8.24 -0.58 3.32
CA PRO A 187 7.23 -1.14 4.22
C PRO A 187 7.02 -0.34 5.52
N GLU A 188 7.91 0.59 5.88
CA GLU A 188 7.86 1.46 7.08
C GLU A 188 7.62 0.70 8.41
N LEU A 189 8.12 -0.51 8.52
CA LEU A 189 7.96 -1.36 9.70
C LEU A 189 9.22 -1.44 10.56
N SER A 190 10.40 -1.32 9.95
CA SER A 190 11.69 -1.28 10.64
C SER A 190 12.09 0.16 10.96
N PRO A 191 12.76 0.42 12.10
CA PRO A 191 13.23 1.74 12.45
C PRO A 191 14.13 2.33 11.35
N PRO A 192 14.02 3.65 11.08
CA PRO A 192 14.87 4.30 10.10
C PRO A 192 16.33 4.35 10.60
N GLU A 193 17.29 4.19 9.70
CA GLU A 193 18.71 4.41 9.97
C GLU A 193 19.05 5.87 9.62
N ASP A 194 19.57 6.63 10.57
CA ASP A 194 19.91 8.06 10.41
C ASP A 194 18.75 8.92 9.82
N GLY A 195 17.50 8.62 10.20
CA GLY A 195 16.31 9.32 9.71
C GLY A 195 15.95 9.01 8.24
N LYS A 196 16.63 8.03 7.63
CA LYS A 196 16.37 7.60 6.26
C LYS A 196 15.72 6.21 6.26
N ILE A 197 14.91 5.96 5.25
CA ILE A 197 14.29 4.65 4.99
C ILE A 197 15.40 3.58 4.90
N SER A 198 15.40 2.63 5.84
CA SER A 198 16.42 1.57 5.93
C SER A 198 16.28 0.50 4.85
N GLN A 199 15.05 0.26 4.35
CA GLN A 199 14.76 -0.77 3.35
C GLN A 199 13.97 -0.20 2.18
N LYS A 200 14.54 -0.27 0.98
CA LYS A 200 13.80 -0.03 -0.25
C LYS A 200 13.22 -1.36 -0.73
N THR A 201 11.93 -1.39 -0.97
CA THR A 201 11.23 -2.61 -1.41
C THR A 201 11.84 -3.18 -2.70
N GLU A 202 12.17 -2.33 -3.68
CA GLU A 202 12.73 -2.78 -4.97
C GLU A 202 14.13 -3.39 -4.87
N ASP A 203 14.90 -3.08 -3.83
CA ASP A 203 16.21 -3.74 -3.60
C ASP A 203 16.02 -5.21 -3.20
N LEU A 204 14.91 -5.53 -2.53
CA LEU A 204 14.58 -6.87 -2.03
C LEU A 204 13.78 -7.72 -3.00
N VAL A 205 12.79 -7.14 -3.65
CA VAL A 205 11.87 -7.88 -4.53
C VAL A 205 12.14 -7.67 -6.01
N GLY A 206 12.86 -6.62 -6.38
CA GLY A 206 13.16 -6.21 -7.75
C GLY A 206 12.28 -5.07 -8.27
N PRO A 207 12.63 -4.50 -9.43
CA PRO A 207 11.91 -3.39 -10.04
C PRO A 207 10.45 -3.72 -10.35
N TYR A 208 9.53 -2.91 -9.87
CA TYR A 208 8.09 -3.12 -10.12
C TYR A 208 7.73 -3.06 -11.60
N GLU A 209 8.43 -2.28 -12.42
CA GLU A 209 8.15 -2.24 -13.86
C GLU A 209 8.38 -3.59 -14.56
N LEU A 210 9.37 -4.37 -14.11
CA LEU A 210 9.57 -5.74 -14.62
C LEU A 210 8.47 -6.66 -14.11
N HIS A 211 8.11 -6.60 -12.82
CA HIS A 211 7.08 -7.44 -12.24
C HIS A 211 5.70 -7.17 -12.87
N ASP A 212 5.34 -5.91 -13.07
CA ASP A 212 4.07 -5.53 -13.68
C ASP A 212 3.99 -5.95 -15.15
N PHE A 213 5.11 -5.89 -15.87
CA PHE A 213 5.22 -6.44 -17.22
C PHE A 213 4.98 -7.95 -17.24
N TYR A 214 5.64 -8.70 -16.32
CA TYR A 214 5.46 -10.15 -16.23
C TYR A 214 4.02 -10.51 -15.84
N LEU A 215 3.49 -9.82 -14.87
CA LEU A 215 2.13 -9.98 -14.36
C LEU A 215 1.08 -9.79 -15.48
N TYR A 216 1.20 -8.72 -16.24
CA TYR A 216 0.32 -8.45 -17.36
C TYR A 216 0.34 -9.57 -18.39
N HIS A 217 1.53 -9.99 -18.84
CA HIS A 217 1.67 -11.01 -19.86
C HIS A 217 1.25 -12.40 -19.38
N MET A 218 1.48 -12.71 -18.11
CA MET A 218 1.04 -13.97 -17.50
C MET A 218 -0.48 -14.02 -17.28
N LEU A 219 -1.05 -13.03 -16.59
CA LEU A 219 -2.45 -13.07 -16.19
C LEU A 219 -3.41 -12.71 -17.31
N ARG A 220 -3.09 -11.69 -18.12
CA ARG A 220 -4.00 -11.21 -19.16
C ARG A 220 -3.87 -11.97 -20.47
N LEU A 221 -2.67 -12.44 -20.78
CA LEU A 221 -2.36 -13.08 -22.05
C LEU A 221 -2.02 -14.58 -21.93
N SER A 222 -1.91 -15.09 -20.71
CA SER A 222 -1.58 -16.50 -20.41
C SER A 222 -0.28 -16.97 -21.11
N TYR A 223 0.71 -16.08 -21.22
CA TYR A 223 1.96 -16.42 -21.90
C TYR A 223 2.87 -17.27 -21.00
N ALA A 224 3.48 -18.29 -21.59
CA ALA A 224 4.48 -19.11 -20.91
C ALA A 224 5.74 -18.28 -20.54
N PRO A 225 6.47 -18.64 -19.46
CA PRO A 225 7.63 -17.88 -18.96
C PRO A 225 8.68 -17.58 -20.04
N ALA A 226 8.99 -18.54 -20.90
CA ALA A 226 9.96 -18.36 -22.00
C ALA A 226 9.52 -17.29 -23.01
N LYS A 227 8.20 -17.14 -23.24
CA LYS A 227 7.67 -16.07 -24.12
C LYS A 227 7.73 -14.73 -23.41
N VAL A 228 7.36 -14.66 -22.13
CA VAL A 228 7.44 -13.45 -21.31
C VAL A 228 8.87 -12.93 -21.26
N TYR A 229 9.85 -13.81 -21.03
CA TYR A 229 11.27 -13.47 -21.05
C TYR A 229 11.73 -12.82 -22.37
N ARG A 230 11.39 -13.45 -23.51
CA ARG A 230 11.75 -12.90 -24.83
C ARG A 230 11.15 -11.52 -25.09
N LEU A 231 9.90 -11.32 -24.69
CA LEU A 231 9.23 -10.02 -24.83
C LEU A 231 9.85 -8.95 -23.89
N ALA A 232 10.19 -9.33 -22.66
CA ALA A 232 10.83 -8.43 -21.70
C ALA A 232 12.21 -7.96 -22.21
N LYS A 233 13.02 -8.85 -22.78
CA LYS A 233 14.30 -8.48 -23.41
C LYS A 233 14.16 -7.43 -24.50
N GLN A 234 13.09 -7.46 -25.27
CA GLN A 234 12.81 -6.44 -26.28
C GLN A 234 12.28 -5.14 -25.67
N ALA A 235 11.34 -5.25 -24.74
CA ALA A 235 10.70 -4.09 -24.11
C ALA A 235 11.66 -3.26 -23.26
N PHE A 236 12.62 -3.90 -22.60
CA PHE A 236 13.57 -3.27 -21.70
C PHE A 236 15.00 -3.21 -22.25
N ALA A 237 15.15 -3.36 -23.57
CA ALA A 237 16.45 -3.24 -24.22
C ALA A 237 17.10 -1.89 -23.91
N GLY A 238 18.34 -1.91 -23.41
CA GLY A 238 19.08 -0.71 -23.01
C GLY A 238 18.77 -0.21 -21.60
N THR A 239 17.75 -0.76 -20.92
CA THR A 239 17.45 -0.43 -19.51
C THR A 239 17.97 -1.52 -18.57
N TYR A 240 17.74 -2.77 -18.89
CA TYR A 240 18.19 -3.93 -18.12
C TYR A 240 18.93 -4.93 -19.04
N ASP A 241 19.95 -5.58 -18.50
CA ASP A 241 20.61 -6.70 -19.16
C ASP A 241 19.77 -7.99 -19.07
N ASP A 242 20.08 -8.95 -19.91
CA ASP A 242 19.38 -10.23 -19.99
C ASP A 242 19.41 -11.02 -18.69
N ALA A 243 20.51 -10.94 -17.93
CA ALA A 243 20.67 -11.65 -16.66
C ALA A 243 19.78 -11.05 -15.56
N THR A 244 19.68 -9.74 -15.51
CA THR A 244 18.78 -9.01 -14.60
C THR A 244 17.32 -9.33 -14.89
N ILE A 245 16.91 -9.28 -16.17
CA ILE A 245 15.55 -9.64 -16.59
C ILE A 245 15.23 -11.09 -16.18
N PHE A 246 16.16 -12.02 -16.40
CA PHE A 246 15.96 -13.42 -16.06
C PHE A 246 15.86 -13.63 -14.56
N LYS A 247 16.75 -13.05 -13.75
CA LYS A 247 16.75 -13.10 -12.28
C LYS A 247 15.39 -12.68 -11.71
N TRP A 248 14.87 -11.56 -12.16
CA TRP A 248 13.61 -11.03 -11.64
C TRP A 248 12.38 -11.78 -12.18
N LEU A 249 12.45 -12.34 -13.37
CA LEU A 249 11.41 -13.23 -13.86
C LEU A 249 11.31 -14.52 -13.02
N GLU A 250 12.44 -15.14 -12.70
CA GLU A 250 12.52 -16.32 -11.83
C GLU A 250 11.96 -15.96 -10.43
N THR A 251 12.39 -14.83 -9.87
CA THR A 251 11.90 -14.33 -8.58
C THR A 251 10.40 -14.10 -8.61
N PHE A 252 9.86 -13.48 -9.68
CA PHE A 252 8.44 -13.25 -9.86
C PHE A 252 7.65 -14.56 -9.81
N TYR A 253 7.99 -15.56 -10.63
CA TYR A 253 7.25 -16.82 -10.65
C TYR A 253 7.38 -17.58 -9.34
N ARG A 254 8.58 -17.64 -8.77
CA ARG A 254 8.79 -18.29 -7.46
C ARG A 254 7.91 -17.65 -6.39
N ARG A 255 7.89 -16.32 -6.26
CA ARG A 255 7.07 -15.62 -5.27
C ARG A 255 5.59 -15.77 -5.57
N PHE A 256 5.17 -15.63 -6.82
CA PHE A 256 3.77 -15.73 -7.20
C PHE A 256 3.14 -17.03 -6.73
N PHE A 257 3.81 -18.16 -6.88
CA PHE A 257 3.31 -19.46 -6.45
C PHE A 257 3.57 -19.75 -4.96
N ALA A 258 4.77 -19.49 -4.46
CA ALA A 258 5.11 -19.75 -3.06
C ALA A 258 4.32 -18.92 -2.06
N GLN A 259 3.93 -17.69 -2.43
CA GLN A 259 3.18 -16.78 -1.57
C GLN A 259 1.66 -16.79 -1.83
N GLN A 260 1.17 -17.78 -2.57
CA GLN A 260 -0.26 -17.89 -2.89
C GLN A 260 -1.15 -17.96 -1.66
N PHE A 261 -0.68 -18.58 -0.57
CA PHE A 261 -1.43 -18.68 0.68
C PHE A 261 -1.86 -17.31 1.25
N LYS A 262 -1.08 -16.27 1.02
CA LYS A 262 -1.44 -14.91 1.44
C LYS A 262 -2.67 -14.38 0.70
N ARG A 263 -2.89 -14.77 -0.54
CA ARG A 263 -4.06 -14.37 -1.34
C ARG A 263 -5.32 -15.15 -1.01
N SER A 264 -5.22 -16.32 -0.40
CA SER A 264 -6.38 -17.15 -0.05
C SER A 264 -7.14 -16.65 1.18
N CYS A 265 -6.60 -15.66 1.88
CA CYS A 265 -7.23 -15.04 3.06
C CYS A 265 -8.08 -13.81 2.71
N LEU A 266 -8.14 -13.43 1.43
CA LEU A 266 -8.87 -12.27 0.93
C LEU A 266 -10.30 -12.61 0.56
#